data_69ffe36590d2fa9f8c9f2fcc3d83cd2c
#
_entry.id   69ffe36590d2fa9f8c9f2fcc3d83cd2c
#
_cell.length_a   1.000
_cell.length_b   1.000
_cell.length_c   1.000
_cell.angle_alpha   90.00
_cell.angle_beta   90.00
_cell.angle_gamma   90.00
#
_symmetry.space_group_name_H-M   'P 1'
#
loop_
_entity.id
_entity.type
_entity.pdbx_description
1 polymer ?
#
loop_
_entity_poly.entity_id
_entity_poly.type
_entity_poly.pdbx_seq_one_letter_code
_entity_poly.pdbx_strand_id
1 'polypeptide(L)'
;MKIRKGFVSNSSSSSFVVAFPSVPKSEEELRIQMFGNDGEDMVWDNDITIGRISQEVFENIGISGKATKKQIFESIAYGWFPERPEYPTIRYNEEGYKEELEKYEKKSDKTAMKIAEKFIKNNKGSVIYVFSYSDNDGTLQSTMEHEYIFSNLPHIETSYH
;
A
#
# COMPACT_ATOMS: atom_id res chain seq x y z
N MET A 1 -24.87 -5.76 5.80
CA MET A 1 -23.98 -6.92 5.59
C MET A 1 -22.98 -6.57 4.49
N LYS A 2 -21.74 -6.18 4.83
CA LYS A 2 -20.68 -5.97 3.83
C LYS A 2 -20.15 -7.35 3.45
N ILE A 3 -20.49 -7.79 2.26
CA ILE A 3 -19.88 -9.00 1.69
C ILE A 3 -18.43 -8.62 1.35
N ARG A 4 -17.45 -9.13 2.13
CA ARG A 4 -16.05 -9.14 1.72
C ARG A 4 -15.95 -10.02 0.47
N LYS A 5 -15.88 -9.39 -0.70
CA LYS A 5 -15.36 -10.05 -1.88
C LYS A 5 -13.83 -10.01 -1.79
N GLY A 6 -13.29 -10.74 -0.84
CA GLY A 6 -11.87 -11.05 -0.81
C GLY A 6 -11.69 -12.35 -1.55
N PHE A 7 -11.14 -12.31 -2.74
CA PHE A 7 -10.54 -13.48 -3.32
C PHE A 7 -9.38 -13.89 -2.42
N VAL A 8 -9.50 -15.05 -1.77
CA VAL A 8 -8.34 -15.74 -1.20
C VAL A 8 -7.64 -16.37 -2.39
N SER A 9 -6.83 -15.61 -3.09
CA SER A 9 -5.79 -16.19 -3.91
C SER A 9 -4.60 -16.49 -3.01
N ASN A 10 -3.90 -17.59 -3.24
CA ASN A 10 -2.61 -17.89 -2.57
C ASN A 10 -1.49 -16.97 -3.08
N SER A 11 -1.81 -15.82 -3.63
CA SER A 11 -0.88 -14.82 -4.10
C SER A 11 -0.68 -13.76 -3.05
N SER A 12 0.53 -13.34 -2.86
CA SER A 12 0.83 -12.15 -2.10
C SER A 12 0.36 -10.91 -2.89
N SER A 13 -0.07 -9.91 -2.19
CA SER A 13 -0.28 -8.58 -2.72
C SER A 13 -0.01 -7.56 -1.64
N SER A 14 0.55 -6.43 -2.01
CA SER A 14 0.84 -5.34 -1.10
C SER A 14 0.21 -4.04 -1.56
N SER A 15 -0.26 -3.26 -0.62
CA SER A 15 -0.70 -1.89 -0.85
C SER A 15 0.29 -0.91 -0.23
N PHE A 16 0.53 0.18 -0.94
CA PHE A 16 1.46 1.23 -0.56
C PHE A 16 0.72 2.56 -0.51
N VAL A 17 0.80 3.23 0.62
CA VAL A 17 0.40 4.64 0.76
C VAL A 17 1.68 5.47 0.75
N VAL A 18 1.90 6.26 -0.28
CA VAL A 18 3.18 6.94 -0.52
C VAL A 18 2.99 8.45 -0.62
N ALA A 19 3.83 9.20 0.09
CA ALA A 19 3.83 10.65 0.06
C ALA A 19 4.98 11.17 -0.82
N PHE A 20 4.65 11.80 -1.94
CA PHE A 20 5.60 12.43 -2.84
C PHE A 20 5.76 13.91 -2.49
N PRO A 21 6.98 14.48 -2.59
CA PRO A 21 7.20 15.91 -2.30
C PRO A 21 6.35 16.84 -3.17
N SER A 22 6.10 16.46 -4.41
CA SER A 22 5.26 17.18 -5.37
C SER A 22 4.60 16.23 -6.35
N VAL A 23 3.62 16.72 -7.12
CA VAL A 23 3.07 15.98 -8.25
C VAL A 23 4.16 15.87 -9.32
N PRO A 24 4.63 14.67 -9.65
CA PRO A 24 5.63 14.49 -10.69
C PRO A 24 5.04 14.88 -12.06
N LYS A 25 5.77 15.69 -12.82
CA LYS A 25 5.33 16.18 -14.13
C LYS A 25 5.83 15.32 -15.29
N SER A 26 6.78 14.43 -15.02
CA SER A 26 7.37 13.50 -15.97
C SER A 26 7.85 12.23 -15.28
N GLU A 27 8.07 11.17 -16.04
CA GLU A 27 8.69 9.93 -15.55
C GLU A 27 10.07 10.20 -14.94
N GLU A 28 10.86 11.10 -15.52
CA GLU A 28 12.18 11.47 -15.02
C GLU A 28 12.10 12.17 -13.66
N GLU A 29 11.16 13.10 -13.48
CA GLU A 29 10.95 13.74 -12.19
C GLU A 29 10.52 12.73 -11.14
N LEU A 30 9.63 11.79 -11.50
CA LEU A 30 9.22 10.70 -10.61
C LEU A 30 10.40 9.81 -10.24
N ARG A 31 11.22 9.41 -11.24
CA ARG A 31 12.42 8.60 -11.04
C ARG A 31 13.36 9.25 -10.01
N ILE A 32 13.60 10.54 -10.16
CA ILE A 32 14.43 11.31 -9.23
C ILE A 32 13.81 11.34 -7.81
N GLN A 33 12.51 11.53 -7.70
CA GLN A 33 11.81 11.51 -6.39
C GLN A 33 11.90 10.14 -5.71
N MET A 34 11.81 9.04 -6.46
CA MET A 34 11.87 7.69 -5.92
C MET A 34 13.29 7.21 -5.64
N PHE A 35 14.23 7.46 -6.54
CA PHE A 35 15.55 6.82 -6.55
C PHE A 35 16.72 7.79 -6.45
N GLY A 36 16.50 9.10 -6.56
CA GLY A 36 17.54 10.12 -6.53
C GLY A 36 18.18 10.36 -7.90
N ASN A 37 19.15 11.28 -7.92
CA ASN A 37 19.85 11.70 -9.17
C ASN A 37 20.91 10.70 -9.63
N ASP A 38 21.50 9.94 -8.72
CA ASP A 38 22.67 9.08 -8.98
C ASP A 38 22.31 7.65 -9.39
N GLY A 39 21.03 7.42 -9.69
CA GLY A 39 20.56 6.13 -10.12
C GLY A 39 21.11 5.75 -11.49
N GLU A 40 22.31 5.16 -11.55
CA GLU A 40 22.63 4.22 -12.61
C GLU A 40 21.49 3.19 -12.66
N ASP A 41 21.15 2.68 -13.86
CA ASP A 41 20.10 1.69 -14.02
C ASP A 41 20.35 0.48 -13.13
N MET A 42 19.91 0.56 -11.88
CA MET A 42 19.85 -0.61 -11.04
C MET A 42 18.91 -1.60 -11.69
N VAL A 43 19.40 -2.80 -11.88
CA VAL A 43 18.64 -3.90 -12.45
C VAL A 43 18.34 -4.86 -11.32
N TRP A 44 17.05 -5.11 -11.07
CA TRP A 44 16.63 -6.19 -10.18
C TRP A 44 16.63 -7.52 -10.94
N ASP A 45 16.42 -8.60 -10.23
CA ASP A 45 16.23 -9.90 -10.83
C ASP A 45 15.22 -9.81 -12.00
N ASN A 46 15.50 -10.53 -13.09
CA ASN A 46 14.72 -10.53 -14.33
C ASN A 46 14.78 -9.25 -15.19
N ASP A 47 15.89 -8.53 -15.15
CA ASP A 47 16.15 -7.36 -16.02
C ASP A 47 15.15 -6.18 -15.83
N ILE A 48 14.51 -6.08 -14.67
CA ILE A 48 13.65 -4.95 -14.33
C ILE A 48 14.52 -3.75 -13.95
N THR A 49 14.39 -2.66 -14.70
CA THR A 49 15.15 -1.43 -14.47
C THR A 49 14.39 -0.40 -13.66
N ILE A 50 15.11 0.54 -13.03
CA ILE A 50 14.55 1.74 -12.42
C ILE A 50 13.63 2.50 -13.38
N GLY A 51 14.05 2.66 -14.64
CA GLY A 51 13.25 3.31 -15.68
C GLY A 51 11.92 2.62 -15.91
N ARG A 52 11.91 1.28 -15.97
CA ARG A 52 10.67 0.51 -16.15
C ARG A 52 9.72 0.66 -14.95
N ILE A 53 10.25 0.64 -13.72
CA ILE A 53 9.44 0.86 -12.52
C ILE A 53 8.89 2.28 -12.50
N SER A 54 9.72 3.28 -12.81
CA SER A 54 9.30 4.69 -12.83
C SER A 54 8.20 4.95 -13.85
N GLN A 55 8.29 4.35 -15.02
CA GLN A 55 7.25 4.41 -16.04
C GLN A 55 5.93 3.85 -15.52
N GLU A 56 5.94 2.65 -14.94
CA GLU A 56 4.74 2.00 -14.40
C GLU A 56 4.09 2.82 -13.30
N VAL A 57 4.89 3.31 -12.33
CA VAL A 57 4.37 4.15 -11.24
C VAL A 57 3.81 5.46 -11.78
N PHE A 58 4.45 6.07 -12.79
CA PHE A 58 3.97 7.31 -13.41
C PHE A 58 2.61 7.10 -14.11
N GLU A 59 2.45 6.01 -14.84
CA GLU A 59 1.18 5.61 -15.46
C GLU A 59 0.10 5.38 -14.40
N ASN A 60 0.43 4.68 -13.30
CA ASN A 60 -0.49 4.43 -12.20
C ASN A 60 -0.96 5.72 -11.52
N ILE A 61 -0.06 6.70 -11.33
CA ILE A 61 -0.42 8.04 -10.81
C ILE A 61 -1.42 8.74 -11.74
N GLY A 62 -1.21 8.64 -13.05
CA GLY A 62 -2.11 9.21 -14.05
C GLY A 62 -3.51 8.61 -14.03
N ILE A 63 -3.60 7.31 -13.75
CA ILE A 63 -4.87 6.58 -13.69
C ILE A 63 -5.59 6.82 -12.36
N SER A 64 -4.88 6.67 -11.24
CA SER A 64 -5.48 6.67 -9.90
C SER A 64 -5.72 8.07 -9.34
N GLY A 65 -4.90 9.04 -9.72
CA GLY A 65 -4.93 10.39 -9.16
C GLY A 65 -4.52 10.43 -7.69
N LYS A 66 -4.66 11.61 -7.07
CA LYS A 66 -4.34 11.84 -5.66
C LYS A 66 -5.28 11.05 -4.76
N ALA A 67 -4.72 10.40 -3.74
CA ALA A 67 -5.50 9.62 -2.80
C ALA A 67 -6.38 10.50 -1.89
N THR A 68 -7.61 10.11 -1.71
CA THR A 68 -8.51 10.66 -0.69
C THR A 68 -8.21 10.05 0.68
N LYS A 69 -8.60 10.74 1.76
CA LYS A 69 -8.49 10.21 3.12
C LYS A 69 -9.15 8.82 3.24
N LYS A 70 -10.27 8.60 2.55
CA LYS A 70 -10.96 7.31 2.53
C LYS A 70 -10.12 6.22 1.89
N GLN A 71 -9.49 6.47 0.74
CA GLN A 71 -8.63 5.51 0.05
C GLN A 71 -7.40 5.16 0.89
N ILE A 72 -6.80 6.15 1.56
CA ILE A 72 -5.67 5.93 2.47
C ILE A 72 -6.10 5.02 3.63
N PHE A 73 -7.23 5.31 4.26
CA PHE A 73 -7.77 4.48 5.33
C PHE A 73 -8.06 3.05 4.85
N GLU A 74 -8.76 2.89 3.73
CA GLU A 74 -9.12 1.58 3.19
C GLU A 74 -7.88 0.75 2.83
N SER A 75 -6.85 1.37 2.26
CA SER A 75 -5.57 0.71 1.96
C SER A 75 -4.90 0.14 3.22
N ILE A 76 -4.98 0.84 4.35
CA ILE A 76 -4.45 0.37 5.62
C ILE A 76 -5.38 -0.65 6.27
N ALA A 77 -6.68 -0.37 6.34
CA ALA A 77 -7.65 -1.17 7.09
C ALA A 77 -7.82 -2.58 6.53
N TYR A 78 -7.69 -2.76 5.22
CA TYR A 78 -7.88 -4.06 4.58
C TYR A 78 -6.62 -4.93 4.55
N GLY A 79 -5.43 -4.36 4.68
CA GLY A 79 -4.17 -5.07 4.76
C GLY A 79 -3.75 -5.42 6.19
N TRP A 80 -2.73 -6.25 6.29
CA TRP A 80 -2.03 -6.45 7.56
C TRP A 80 -1.08 -5.27 7.83
N PHE A 81 -1.06 -4.79 9.06
CA PHE A 81 -0.14 -3.75 9.55
C PHE A 81 0.30 -4.05 10.99
N PRO A 82 1.52 -3.64 11.40
CA PRO A 82 2.12 -4.04 12.67
C PRO A 82 1.27 -3.74 13.93
N GLU A 83 0.55 -2.63 13.94
CA GLU A 83 -0.29 -2.21 15.07
C GLU A 83 -1.72 -2.79 15.02
N ARG A 84 -2.00 -3.68 14.08
CA ARG A 84 -3.31 -4.32 13.97
C ARG A 84 -3.59 -5.13 15.23
N PRO A 85 -4.79 -5.01 15.83
CA PRO A 85 -5.17 -5.82 16.99
C PRO A 85 -5.08 -7.32 16.68
N GLU A 86 -4.81 -8.10 17.72
CA GLU A 86 -4.86 -9.56 17.60
C GLU A 86 -6.27 -10.03 17.23
N TYR A 87 -6.33 -10.95 16.28
CA TYR A 87 -7.60 -11.55 15.86
C TYR A 87 -8.20 -12.36 16.99
N PRO A 88 -9.53 -12.37 17.19
CA PRO A 88 -10.18 -13.17 18.22
C PRO A 88 -9.82 -14.65 18.11
N THR A 89 -9.48 -15.27 19.24
CA THR A 89 -9.17 -16.72 19.30
C THR A 89 -10.40 -17.60 19.35
N ILE A 90 -11.57 -17.02 19.60
CA ILE A 90 -12.86 -17.72 19.63
C ILE A 90 -13.22 -18.27 18.23
N ARG A 91 -13.72 -19.49 18.17
CA ARG A 91 -14.05 -20.15 16.90
C ARG A 91 -15.37 -19.62 16.34
N TYR A 92 -15.50 -19.64 15.02
CA TYR A 92 -16.66 -19.10 14.29
C TYR A 92 -18.02 -19.72 14.68
N ASN A 93 -18.02 -20.94 15.26
CA ASN A 93 -19.20 -21.67 15.69
C ASN A 93 -19.48 -21.56 17.22
N GLU A 94 -18.66 -20.84 17.94
CA GLU A 94 -18.84 -20.63 19.38
C GLU A 94 -19.77 -19.44 19.67
N GLU A 95 -20.48 -19.52 20.80
CA GLU A 95 -21.32 -18.42 21.27
C GLU A 95 -20.46 -17.17 21.53
N GLY A 96 -20.94 -16.00 21.09
CA GLY A 96 -20.21 -14.74 21.24
C GLY A 96 -19.22 -14.42 20.13
N TYR A 97 -18.97 -15.31 19.16
CA TYR A 97 -18.03 -15.07 18.07
C TYR A 97 -18.33 -13.77 17.29
N LYS A 98 -19.59 -13.53 16.96
CA LYS A 98 -20.00 -12.33 16.22
C LYS A 98 -19.70 -11.04 16.98
N GLU A 99 -19.94 -11.04 18.30
CA GLU A 99 -19.70 -9.89 19.15
C GLU A 99 -18.18 -9.58 19.27
N GLU A 100 -17.38 -10.63 19.44
CA GLU A 100 -15.92 -10.47 19.52
C GLU A 100 -15.34 -10.03 18.15
N LEU A 101 -15.86 -10.54 17.04
CA LEU A 101 -15.47 -10.11 15.71
C LEU A 101 -15.82 -8.63 15.48
N GLU A 102 -17.03 -8.19 15.83
CA GLU A 102 -17.41 -6.78 15.71
C GLU A 102 -16.54 -5.85 16.58
N LYS A 103 -16.19 -6.27 17.78
CA LYS A 103 -15.26 -5.50 18.66
C LYS A 103 -13.88 -5.40 18.01
N TYR A 104 -13.39 -6.52 17.47
CA TYR A 104 -12.12 -6.57 16.77
C TYR A 104 -12.12 -5.64 15.56
N GLU A 105 -13.14 -5.71 14.68
CA GLU A 105 -13.25 -4.88 13.48
C GLU A 105 -13.29 -3.39 13.86
N LYS A 106 -14.09 -2.99 14.84
CA LYS A 106 -14.15 -1.60 15.33
C LYS A 106 -12.81 -1.12 15.86
N LYS A 107 -12.08 -1.96 16.61
CA LYS A 107 -10.75 -1.63 17.13
C LYS A 107 -9.72 -1.53 16.01
N SER A 108 -9.75 -2.45 15.05
CA SER A 108 -8.87 -2.45 13.89
C SER A 108 -9.08 -1.20 13.04
N ASP A 109 -10.33 -0.88 12.70
CA ASP A 109 -10.68 0.31 11.93
C ASP A 109 -10.24 1.61 12.64
N LYS A 110 -10.46 1.68 13.94
CA LYS A 110 -10.00 2.84 14.74
C LYS A 110 -8.49 3.00 14.72
N THR A 111 -7.75 1.89 14.76
CA THR A 111 -6.29 1.91 14.68
C THR A 111 -5.82 2.32 13.30
N ALA A 112 -6.39 1.73 12.24
CA ALA A 112 -6.09 2.11 10.86
C ALA A 112 -6.38 3.58 10.58
N MET A 113 -7.48 4.12 11.11
CA MET A 113 -7.83 5.53 10.97
C MET A 113 -6.79 6.45 11.63
N LYS A 114 -6.32 6.10 12.84
CA LYS A 114 -5.27 6.86 13.53
C LYS A 114 -3.96 6.87 12.74
N ILE A 115 -3.59 5.73 12.15
CA ILE A 115 -2.39 5.60 11.31
C ILE A 115 -2.54 6.49 10.06
N ALA A 116 -3.68 6.43 9.38
CA ALA A 116 -3.96 7.26 8.22
C ALA A 116 -3.89 8.76 8.55
N GLU A 117 -4.52 9.18 9.64
CA GLU A 117 -4.51 10.59 10.07
C GLU A 117 -3.11 11.06 10.45
N LYS A 118 -2.34 10.23 11.17
CA LYS A 118 -0.95 10.52 11.51
C LYS A 118 -0.08 10.66 10.26
N PHE A 119 -0.24 9.75 9.29
CA PHE A 119 0.51 9.80 8.04
C PHE A 119 0.21 11.08 7.25
N ILE A 120 -1.06 11.41 7.08
CA ILE A 120 -1.50 12.65 6.41
C ILE A 120 -0.93 13.89 7.12
N LYS A 121 -1.01 13.92 8.45
CA LYS A 121 -0.50 15.04 9.24
C LYS A 121 1.02 15.22 9.11
N ASN A 122 1.76 14.11 9.17
CA ASN A 122 3.22 14.13 9.08
C ASN A 122 3.74 14.50 7.68
N ASN A 123 2.90 14.29 6.65
CA ASN A 123 3.23 14.57 5.25
C ASN A 123 2.41 15.76 4.70
N LYS A 124 2.09 16.72 5.56
CA LYS A 124 1.39 17.94 5.16
C LYS A 124 2.21 18.70 4.12
N GLY A 125 1.60 18.96 2.97
CA GLY A 125 2.27 19.61 1.82
C GLY A 125 2.78 18.64 0.75
N SER A 126 2.86 17.35 1.07
CA SER A 126 3.11 16.28 0.09
C SER A 126 1.84 15.87 -0.65
N VAL A 127 2.01 15.18 -1.76
CA VAL A 127 0.92 14.57 -2.51
C VAL A 127 0.92 13.08 -2.21
N ILE A 128 -0.19 12.54 -1.76
CA ILE A 128 -0.29 11.14 -1.37
C ILE A 128 -0.99 10.35 -2.48
N TYR A 129 -0.41 9.21 -2.83
CA TYR A 129 -0.97 8.22 -3.75
C TYR A 129 -1.08 6.87 -3.06
N VAL A 130 -1.99 6.04 -3.55
CA VAL A 130 -2.15 4.64 -3.12
C VAL A 130 -1.90 3.74 -4.31
N PHE A 131 -1.02 2.76 -4.12
CA PHE A 131 -0.68 1.74 -5.11
C PHE A 131 -1.00 0.35 -4.56
N SER A 132 -1.25 -0.60 -5.45
CA SER A 132 -1.41 -2.01 -5.09
C SER A 132 -0.74 -2.86 -6.15
N TYR A 133 0.15 -3.74 -5.73
CA TYR A 133 0.90 -4.65 -6.59
C TYR A 133 0.75 -6.08 -6.12
N SER A 134 0.77 -7.03 -7.05
CA SER A 134 0.58 -8.44 -6.77
C SER A 134 1.56 -9.29 -7.58
N ASP A 135 2.12 -10.31 -6.95
CA ASP A 135 3.02 -11.28 -7.60
C ASP A 135 2.36 -12.09 -8.72
N ASN A 136 1.02 -12.15 -8.74
CA ASN A 136 0.27 -12.82 -9.81
C ASN A 136 0.20 -12.04 -11.13
N ASP A 137 0.48 -10.74 -11.09
CA ASP A 137 0.32 -9.86 -12.26
C ASP A 137 1.60 -9.77 -13.10
N GLY A 138 2.54 -10.68 -12.88
CA GLY A 138 3.78 -10.81 -13.64
C GLY A 138 5.01 -10.28 -12.92
N THR A 139 6.17 -10.46 -13.55
CA THR A 139 7.49 -10.19 -12.95
C THR A 139 7.67 -8.73 -12.50
N LEU A 140 7.21 -7.76 -13.30
CA LEU A 140 7.29 -6.35 -12.93
C LEU A 140 6.49 -6.05 -11.66
N GLN A 141 5.26 -6.53 -11.58
CA GLN A 141 4.40 -6.33 -10.42
C GLN A 141 4.96 -7.03 -9.17
N SER A 142 5.51 -8.23 -9.33
CA SER A 142 6.21 -8.94 -8.26
C SER A 142 7.43 -8.17 -7.75
N THR A 143 8.23 -7.58 -8.66
CA THR A 143 9.35 -6.72 -8.29
C THR A 143 8.87 -5.49 -7.51
N MET A 144 7.80 -4.84 -7.98
CA MET A 144 7.25 -3.65 -7.33
C MET A 144 6.66 -3.97 -5.95
N GLU A 145 6.18 -5.19 -5.74
CA GLU A 145 5.68 -5.66 -4.45
C GLU A 145 6.80 -5.90 -3.43
N HIS A 146 7.92 -6.50 -3.86
CA HIS A 146 8.93 -7.03 -2.93
C HIS A 146 10.19 -6.18 -2.77
N GLU A 147 10.53 -5.30 -3.72
CA GLU A 147 11.85 -4.68 -3.82
C GLU A 147 11.98 -3.28 -3.20
N TYR A 148 11.12 -2.93 -2.25
CA TYR A 148 11.24 -1.68 -1.48
C TYR A 148 11.36 -0.42 -2.34
N ILE A 149 10.65 -0.36 -3.47
CA ILE A 149 10.75 0.70 -4.47
C ILE A 149 10.42 2.11 -3.95
N PHE A 150 9.72 2.20 -2.82
CA PHE A 150 9.36 3.46 -2.16
C PHE A 150 10.21 3.78 -0.93
N SER A 151 11.34 3.08 -0.71
CA SER A 151 12.15 3.23 0.50
C SER A 151 12.68 4.65 0.76
N ASN A 152 12.87 5.46 -0.29
CA ASN A 152 13.32 6.84 -0.19
C ASN A 152 12.20 7.85 0.07
N LEU A 153 10.96 7.42 0.08
CA LEU A 153 9.78 8.24 0.30
C LEU A 153 9.08 7.84 1.59
N PRO A 154 8.42 8.78 2.29
CA PRO A 154 7.51 8.40 3.37
C PRO A 154 6.41 7.50 2.82
N HIS A 155 6.28 6.29 3.38
CA HIS A 155 5.28 5.33 2.93
C HIS A 155 4.77 4.45 4.07
N ILE A 156 3.61 3.85 3.85
CA ILE A 156 3.05 2.75 4.63
C ILE A 156 2.85 1.60 3.66
N GLU A 157 3.38 0.45 4.01
CA GLU A 157 3.14 -0.80 3.30
C GLU A 157 2.21 -1.68 4.14
N THR A 158 1.22 -2.27 3.49
CA THR A 158 0.33 -3.27 4.08
C THR A 158 0.24 -4.46 3.15
N SER A 159 0.34 -5.66 3.70
CA SER A 159 0.30 -6.90 2.92
C SER A 159 -1.03 -7.63 3.10
N TYR A 160 -1.42 -8.37 2.06
CA TYR A 160 -2.58 -9.24 2.03
C TYR A 160 -2.09 -10.68 1.87
N HIS A 161 -1.97 -11.38 2.99
CA HIS A 161 -1.63 -12.80 3.02
C HIS A 161 -2.77 -13.63 3.56
#